data_ae5f85aae394bef5e0ca837589671398
#
_entry.id   ae5f85aae394bef5e0ca837589671398
#
_cell.length_a   1.000
_cell.length_b   1.000
_cell.length_c   1.000
_cell.angle_alpha   90.00
_cell.angle_beta   90.00
_cell.angle_gamma   90.00
#
_symmetry.space_group_name_H-M   'P 1'
#
loop_
_entity.id
_entity.type
_entity.pdbx_description
1 polymer ?
#
loop_
_entity_poly.entity_id
_entity_poly.type
_entity_poly.pdbx_seq_one_letter_code
_entity_poly.pdbx_strand_id
1 'polypeptide(L)'
;MIRYLIILIFFSIFHSQAIAEEVKKIGKFKDWETMVIKNSSELVCFAQSKPVLQSPKKNSREARLFVTFRPNQKISNEISITAGYEFNKKNSITARSGKNKYKFDISQENFAWMADDKEEKKMIKSMKRGSRIMITGYNQEGSQTIDHYSLLGFTKAYGAAKKSCS
;
A
#
# COMPACT_ATOMS: atom_id res chain seq x y z
N MET A 1 -8.49 -67.10 26.19
CA MET A 1 -8.07 -65.87 26.94
C MET A 1 -7.55 -64.89 25.89
N ILE A 2 -8.39 -63.91 25.52
CA ILE A 2 -8.08 -62.91 24.47
C ILE A 2 -7.64 -61.64 25.22
N ARG A 3 -6.35 -61.27 25.04
CA ARG A 3 -5.80 -60.01 25.56
C ARG A 3 -6.16 -58.89 24.60
N TYR A 4 -7.03 -57.96 25.00
CA TYR A 4 -7.29 -56.73 24.28
C TYR A 4 -6.17 -55.73 24.57
N LEU A 5 -5.38 -55.42 23.51
CA LEU A 5 -4.37 -54.38 23.52
C LEU A 5 -5.04 -53.05 23.20
N ILE A 6 -5.25 -52.22 24.20
CA ILE A 6 -5.79 -50.86 24.05
C ILE A 6 -4.66 -49.96 23.59
N ILE A 7 -4.62 -49.60 22.31
CA ILE A 7 -3.71 -48.58 21.76
C ILE A 7 -4.33 -47.22 22.02
N LEU A 8 -3.82 -46.49 23.02
CA LEU A 8 -4.12 -45.11 23.28
C LEU A 8 -3.39 -44.24 22.23
N ILE A 9 -4.13 -43.84 21.20
CA ILE A 9 -3.64 -42.85 20.21
C ILE A 9 -3.73 -41.49 20.87
N PHE A 10 -2.59 -40.95 21.30
CA PHE A 10 -2.43 -39.58 21.75
C PHE A 10 -2.52 -38.66 20.53
N PHE A 11 -3.70 -38.13 20.26
CA PHE A 11 -3.91 -37.11 19.23
C PHE A 11 -3.38 -35.78 19.77
N SER A 12 -2.10 -35.48 19.49
CA SER A 12 -1.49 -34.16 19.79
C SER A 12 -2.14 -33.12 18.90
N ILE A 13 -3.12 -32.40 19.44
CA ILE A 13 -3.75 -31.27 18.81
C ILE A 13 -2.71 -30.14 18.79
N PHE A 14 -1.99 -29.98 17.69
CA PHE A 14 -1.19 -28.80 17.41
C PHE A 14 -2.14 -27.61 17.25
N HIS A 15 -2.31 -26.83 18.32
CA HIS A 15 -2.97 -25.53 18.22
C HIS A 15 -2.00 -24.60 17.50
N SER A 16 -2.17 -24.42 16.19
CA SER A 16 -1.59 -23.32 15.45
C SER A 16 -2.22 -22.03 15.97
N GLN A 17 -1.52 -21.30 16.82
CA GLN A 17 -1.92 -19.95 17.20
C GLN A 17 -1.79 -19.08 15.95
N ALA A 18 -2.90 -18.78 15.30
CA ALA A 18 -2.97 -17.74 14.30
C ALA A 18 -2.67 -16.42 15.00
N ILE A 19 -1.47 -15.87 14.77
CA ILE A 19 -1.10 -14.54 15.26
C ILE A 19 -1.96 -13.56 14.46
N ALA A 20 -2.99 -13.02 15.08
CA ALA A 20 -3.83 -12.01 14.46
C ALA A 20 -2.98 -10.75 14.22
N GLU A 21 -2.94 -10.32 12.96
CA GLU A 21 -2.35 -9.05 12.56
C GLU A 21 -3.24 -7.92 13.05
N GLU A 22 -2.75 -7.09 13.98
CA GLU A 22 -3.50 -5.95 14.49
C GLU A 22 -3.37 -4.76 13.54
N VAL A 23 -4.43 -4.48 12.80
CA VAL A 23 -4.52 -3.29 11.95
C VAL A 23 -5.19 -2.16 12.71
N LYS A 24 -4.45 -1.10 13.03
CA LYS A 24 -4.95 0.06 13.79
C LYS A 24 -4.98 1.31 12.92
N LYS A 25 -6.15 1.96 12.86
CA LYS A 25 -6.28 3.29 12.28
C LYS A 25 -5.85 4.34 13.29
N ILE A 26 -4.81 5.10 12.97
CA ILE A 26 -4.27 6.18 13.82
C ILE A 26 -5.06 7.48 13.64
N GLY A 27 -5.51 7.76 12.42
CA GLY A 27 -6.31 8.95 12.16
C GLY A 27 -6.74 9.11 10.71
N LYS A 28 -7.72 10.00 10.51
CA LYS A 28 -8.18 10.46 9.20
C LYS A 28 -7.90 11.97 9.08
N PHE A 29 -7.23 12.34 7.99
CA PHE A 29 -6.79 13.70 7.71
C PHE A 29 -7.31 14.12 6.33
N LYS A 30 -8.56 14.62 6.30
CA LYS A 30 -9.26 14.93 5.04
C LYS A 30 -9.36 13.67 4.16
N ASP A 31 -8.67 13.65 3.00
CA ASP A 31 -8.70 12.57 2.01
C ASP A 31 -7.66 11.49 2.25
N TRP A 32 -6.91 11.57 3.36
CA TRP A 32 -5.86 10.64 3.75
C TRP A 32 -6.15 9.99 5.09
N GLU A 33 -5.70 8.74 5.23
CA GLU A 33 -5.76 7.98 6.48
C GLU A 33 -4.38 7.47 6.84
N THR A 34 -4.10 7.38 8.15
CA THR A 34 -2.89 6.75 8.68
C THR A 34 -3.26 5.46 9.37
N MET A 35 -2.57 4.39 9.00
CA MET A 35 -2.73 3.04 9.52
C MET A 35 -1.42 2.53 10.09
N VAL A 36 -1.51 1.67 11.09
CA VAL A 36 -0.40 0.89 11.64
C VAL A 36 -0.80 -0.57 11.65
N ILE A 37 0.09 -1.41 11.15
CA ILE A 37 0.02 -2.86 11.23
C ILE A 37 1.14 -3.29 12.15
N LYS A 38 0.81 -4.04 13.19
CA LYS A 38 1.78 -4.57 14.14
C LYS A 38 1.50 -6.03 14.42
N ASN A 39 2.53 -6.83 14.28
CA ASN A 39 2.56 -8.21 14.76
C ASN A 39 3.85 -8.45 15.58
N SER A 40 4.14 -9.69 15.93
CA SER A 40 5.31 -10.05 16.74
C SER A 40 6.66 -9.76 16.07
N SER A 41 6.70 -9.68 14.75
CA SER A 41 7.95 -9.56 13.95
C SER A 41 8.04 -8.27 13.15
N GLU A 42 6.92 -7.61 12.89
CA GLU A 42 6.86 -6.49 11.95
C GLU A 42 6.04 -5.31 12.49
N LEU A 43 6.55 -4.10 12.21
CA LEU A 43 5.84 -2.84 12.40
C LEU A 43 5.81 -2.13 11.05
N VAL A 44 4.59 -1.89 10.53
CA VAL A 44 4.36 -1.16 9.27
C VAL A 44 3.44 0.01 9.54
N CYS A 45 3.88 1.22 9.21
CA CYS A 45 3.06 2.42 9.32
C CYS A 45 2.92 3.06 7.94
N PHE A 46 1.71 3.41 7.55
CA PHE A 46 1.50 4.01 6.25
C PHE A 46 0.40 5.06 6.23
N ALA A 47 0.57 6.04 5.37
CA ALA A 47 -0.48 6.94 4.94
C ALA A 47 -1.08 6.43 3.63
N GLN A 48 -2.40 6.41 3.52
CA GLN A 48 -3.10 5.97 2.32
C GLN A 48 -4.21 6.94 1.91
N SER A 49 -4.52 6.95 0.61
CA SER A 49 -5.69 7.64 0.05
C SER A 49 -6.34 6.81 -1.04
N LYS A 50 -7.65 7.00 -1.21
CA LYS A 50 -8.41 6.54 -2.38
C LYS A 50 -8.48 7.65 -3.43
N PRO A 51 -8.59 7.33 -4.73
CA PRO A 51 -8.79 8.35 -5.75
C PRO A 51 -10.13 9.07 -5.56
N VAL A 52 -10.13 10.37 -5.78
CA VAL A 52 -11.36 11.19 -5.78
C VAL A 52 -12.05 11.18 -7.15
N LEU A 53 -11.32 10.76 -8.18
CA LEU A 53 -11.85 10.57 -9.53
C LEU A 53 -11.08 9.43 -10.21
N GLN A 54 -11.82 8.53 -10.85
CA GLN A 54 -11.28 7.42 -11.63
C GLN A 54 -11.78 7.50 -13.09
N SER A 55 -10.89 7.19 -14.03
CA SER A 55 -11.23 7.04 -15.44
C SER A 55 -10.76 5.66 -15.92
N PRO A 56 -11.60 4.90 -16.65
CA PRO A 56 -13.00 5.18 -16.98
C PRO A 56 -13.92 5.09 -15.74
N LYS A 57 -14.96 5.92 -15.71
CA LYS A 57 -15.90 6.01 -14.57
C LYS A 57 -16.76 4.75 -14.36
N LYS A 58 -16.99 3.96 -15.42
CA LYS A 58 -17.91 2.80 -15.37
C LYS A 58 -17.50 1.70 -14.40
N ASN A 59 -16.22 1.61 -14.06
CA ASN A 59 -15.69 0.54 -13.22
C ASN A 59 -14.99 1.17 -12.01
N SER A 60 -15.72 1.37 -10.91
CA SER A 60 -15.10 1.71 -9.63
C SER A 60 -14.10 0.62 -9.26
N ARG A 61 -12.84 1.00 -9.02
CA ARG A 61 -11.72 0.10 -8.72
C ARG A 61 -11.21 0.36 -7.31
N GLU A 62 -10.73 -0.67 -6.64
CA GLU A 62 -10.06 -0.55 -5.33
C GLU A 62 -8.62 -0.03 -5.49
N ALA A 63 -8.50 1.15 -6.10
CA ALA A 63 -7.22 1.83 -6.26
C ALA A 63 -6.83 2.57 -4.96
N ARG A 64 -5.53 2.57 -4.65
CA ARG A 64 -4.96 3.28 -3.50
C ARG A 64 -3.56 3.78 -3.79
N LEU A 65 -3.21 4.88 -3.16
CA LEU A 65 -1.85 5.43 -3.12
C LEU A 65 -1.37 5.36 -1.66
N PHE A 66 -0.15 4.84 -1.46
CA PHE A 66 0.46 4.65 -0.14
C PHE A 66 1.79 5.37 -0.03
N VAL A 67 2.13 5.78 1.20
CA VAL A 67 3.49 6.10 1.62
C VAL A 67 3.78 5.33 2.90
N THR A 68 4.75 4.42 2.86
CA THR A 68 4.98 3.37 3.87
C THR A 68 6.32 3.53 4.55
N PHE A 69 6.35 3.15 5.82
CA PHE A 69 7.51 3.04 6.70
C PHE A 69 7.56 1.63 7.30
N ARG A 70 8.71 0.95 7.18
CA ARG A 70 8.99 -0.36 7.80
C ARG A 70 10.35 -0.30 8.50
N PRO A 71 10.41 0.13 9.77
CA PRO A 71 11.68 0.32 10.46
C PRO A 71 12.52 -0.95 10.58
N ASN A 72 11.88 -2.11 10.79
CA ASN A 72 12.56 -3.41 10.85
C ASN A 72 13.32 -3.77 9.56
N GLN A 73 12.85 -3.29 8.42
CA GLN A 73 13.46 -3.49 7.10
C GLN A 73 14.29 -2.27 6.65
N LYS A 74 14.43 -1.23 7.49
CA LYS A 74 15.09 0.04 7.16
C LYS A 74 14.45 0.76 5.97
N ILE A 75 13.18 0.49 5.68
CA ILE A 75 12.40 1.13 4.62
C ILE A 75 11.75 2.40 5.16
N SER A 76 11.96 3.50 4.44
CA SER A 76 11.41 4.81 4.79
C SER A 76 10.99 5.55 3.53
N ASN A 77 9.77 6.06 3.54
CA ASN A 77 9.17 6.81 2.43
C ASN A 77 8.83 5.98 1.17
N GLU A 78 8.71 4.66 1.26
CA GLU A 78 8.32 3.84 0.12
C GLU A 78 6.96 4.27 -0.43
N ILE A 79 6.93 4.60 -1.72
CA ILE A 79 5.70 4.96 -2.42
C ILE A 79 5.23 3.77 -3.23
N SER A 80 4.00 3.34 -2.96
CA SER A 80 3.35 2.28 -3.71
C SER A 80 1.92 2.64 -4.10
N ILE A 81 1.45 1.99 -5.15
CA ILE A 81 0.09 2.11 -5.63
C ILE A 81 -0.53 0.76 -5.89
N THR A 82 -1.85 0.68 -5.79
CA THR A 82 -2.65 -0.35 -6.43
C THR A 82 -3.73 0.30 -7.27
N ALA A 83 -4.08 -0.31 -8.40
CA ALA A 83 -5.10 0.19 -9.30
C ALA A 83 -6.39 -0.65 -9.30
N GLY A 84 -6.43 -1.72 -8.47
CA GLY A 84 -7.54 -2.66 -8.41
C GLY A 84 -7.56 -3.66 -9.58
N TYR A 85 -6.42 -3.81 -10.26
CA TYR A 85 -6.16 -4.80 -11.31
C TYR A 85 -4.65 -5.08 -11.39
N GLU A 86 -4.28 -6.17 -12.03
CA GLU A 86 -2.89 -6.51 -12.32
C GLU A 86 -2.32 -5.62 -13.43
N PHE A 87 -1.17 -4.98 -13.18
CA PHE A 87 -0.54 -4.07 -14.13
C PHE A 87 0.06 -4.79 -15.33
N ASN A 88 -0.11 -4.19 -16.51
CA ASN A 88 0.53 -4.60 -17.73
C ASN A 88 2.03 -4.26 -17.71
N LYS A 89 2.89 -5.23 -18.03
CA LYS A 89 4.36 -5.06 -18.06
C LYS A 89 4.88 -4.30 -19.28
N LYS A 90 4.04 -4.08 -20.30
CA LYS A 90 4.44 -3.41 -21.55
C LYS A 90 4.36 -1.88 -21.46
N ASN A 91 3.54 -1.35 -20.56
CA ASN A 91 3.26 0.07 -20.43
C ASN A 91 3.82 0.65 -19.14
N SER A 92 4.35 1.86 -19.21
CA SER A 92 4.87 2.55 -18.02
C SER A 92 3.74 3.04 -17.12
N ILE A 93 3.87 2.77 -15.82
CA ILE A 93 3.01 3.35 -14.79
C ILE A 93 3.63 4.67 -14.34
N THR A 94 2.86 5.76 -14.36
CA THR A 94 3.38 7.09 -14.06
C THR A 94 2.50 7.90 -13.13
N ALA A 95 3.13 8.76 -12.32
CA ALA A 95 2.45 9.78 -11.54
C ALA A 95 2.81 11.17 -12.06
N ARG A 96 1.85 12.11 -12.01
CA ARG A 96 2.06 13.53 -12.34
C ARG A 96 1.51 14.42 -11.24
N SER A 97 2.35 15.31 -10.74
CA SER A 97 1.97 16.35 -9.80
C SER A 97 2.50 17.71 -10.30
N GLY A 98 1.59 18.56 -10.78
CA GLY A 98 1.95 19.78 -11.48
C GLY A 98 2.78 19.49 -12.74
N LYS A 99 3.98 20.08 -12.83
CA LYS A 99 4.93 19.86 -13.95
C LYS A 99 5.79 18.60 -13.76
N ASN A 100 5.83 18.02 -12.57
CA ASN A 100 6.70 16.90 -12.25
C ASN A 100 6.05 15.58 -12.67
N LYS A 101 6.85 14.69 -13.27
CA LYS A 101 6.46 13.34 -13.66
C LYS A 101 7.37 12.34 -12.96
N TYR A 102 6.79 11.27 -12.44
CA TYR A 102 7.46 10.18 -11.75
C TYR A 102 7.08 8.87 -12.40
N LYS A 103 7.92 7.85 -12.26
CA LYS A 103 7.70 6.52 -12.83
C LYS A 103 7.70 5.47 -11.72
N PHE A 104 6.80 4.51 -11.82
CA PHE A 104 6.81 3.29 -11.02
C PHE A 104 7.48 2.20 -11.85
N ASP A 105 8.68 1.82 -11.46
CA ASP A 105 9.56 0.97 -12.26
C ASP A 105 9.42 -0.51 -11.92
N ILE A 106 8.86 -0.82 -10.76
CA ILE A 106 8.64 -2.17 -10.26
C ILE A 106 7.15 -2.41 -10.20
N SER A 107 6.68 -3.51 -10.79
CA SER A 107 5.29 -3.95 -10.64
C SER A 107 5.25 -5.45 -10.39
N GLN A 108 4.42 -5.84 -9.42
CA GLN A 108 4.13 -7.22 -9.09
C GLN A 108 2.64 -7.32 -8.76
N GLU A 109 1.95 -8.21 -9.45
CA GLU A 109 0.50 -8.38 -9.32
C GLU A 109 -0.23 -7.04 -9.52
N ASN A 110 -1.02 -6.62 -8.55
CA ASN A 110 -1.79 -5.37 -8.58
C ASN A 110 -1.07 -4.19 -7.91
N PHE A 111 0.18 -4.35 -7.48
CA PHE A 111 0.99 -3.29 -6.89
C PHE A 111 2.08 -2.79 -7.83
N ALA A 112 2.44 -1.52 -7.66
CA ALA A 112 3.62 -0.94 -8.29
C ALA A 112 4.34 -0.01 -7.32
N TRP A 113 5.68 0.04 -7.43
CA TRP A 113 6.60 0.81 -6.58
C TRP A 113 7.57 1.63 -7.42
N MET A 114 8.11 2.66 -6.81
CA MET A 114 9.27 3.38 -7.33
C MET A 114 10.53 2.63 -6.91
N ALA A 115 11.53 2.55 -7.80
CA ALA A 115 12.80 1.87 -7.52
C ALA A 115 13.88 2.79 -6.92
N ASP A 116 13.69 4.10 -6.95
CA ASP A 116 14.70 5.11 -6.56
C ASP A 116 14.20 5.95 -5.37
N ASP A 117 14.86 5.78 -4.23
CA ASP A 117 14.60 6.55 -2.99
C ASP A 117 14.70 8.07 -3.19
N LYS A 118 15.53 8.56 -4.11
CA LYS A 118 15.67 9.99 -4.38
C LYS A 118 14.42 10.53 -5.10
N GLU A 119 13.90 9.74 -6.04
CA GLU A 119 12.67 10.07 -6.76
C GLU A 119 11.45 9.99 -5.82
N GLU A 120 11.40 9.02 -4.91
CA GLU A 120 10.38 8.97 -3.85
C GLU A 120 10.39 10.23 -2.98
N LYS A 121 11.56 10.65 -2.49
CA LYS A 121 11.71 11.89 -1.71
C LYS A 121 11.29 13.13 -2.49
N LYS A 122 11.59 13.20 -3.80
CA LYS A 122 11.12 14.29 -4.68
C LYS A 122 9.61 14.27 -4.84
N MET A 123 9.02 13.07 -5.06
CA MET A 123 7.57 12.93 -5.18
C MET A 123 6.86 13.33 -3.89
N ILE A 124 7.32 12.89 -2.72
CA ILE A 124 6.80 13.30 -1.41
C ILE A 124 6.85 14.82 -1.24
N LYS A 125 7.97 15.45 -1.62
CA LYS A 125 8.11 16.91 -1.58
C LYS A 125 7.08 17.62 -2.46
N SER A 126 6.82 17.08 -3.66
CA SER A 126 5.79 17.57 -4.56
C SER A 126 4.38 17.37 -3.99
N MET A 127 4.12 16.19 -3.40
CA MET A 127 2.83 15.90 -2.77
C MET A 127 2.52 16.81 -1.59
N LYS A 128 3.53 17.17 -0.78
CA LYS A 128 3.36 18.12 0.35
C LYS A 128 3.01 19.54 -0.08
N ARG A 129 3.34 19.93 -1.32
CA ARG A 129 3.13 21.27 -1.88
C ARG A 129 1.99 21.34 -2.88
N GLY A 130 1.57 20.21 -3.39
CA GLY A 130 0.53 20.10 -4.39
C GLY A 130 -0.87 19.97 -3.82
N SER A 131 -1.87 20.11 -4.67
CA SER A 131 -3.28 19.88 -4.33
C SER A 131 -3.80 18.54 -4.87
N ARG A 132 -3.18 18.01 -5.92
CA ARG A 132 -3.59 16.79 -6.60
C ARG A 132 -2.40 16.06 -7.22
N ILE A 133 -2.50 14.74 -7.26
CA ILE A 133 -1.62 13.88 -8.05
C ILE A 133 -2.47 12.96 -8.93
N MET A 134 -2.03 12.76 -10.16
CA MET A 134 -2.67 11.91 -11.15
C MET A 134 -1.79 10.69 -11.41
N ILE A 135 -2.35 9.51 -11.36
CA ILE A 135 -1.66 8.25 -11.65
C ILE A 135 -2.26 7.65 -12.91
N THR A 136 -1.40 7.30 -13.85
CA THR A 136 -1.77 6.61 -15.09
C THR A 136 -1.22 5.19 -15.03
N GLY A 137 -2.07 4.21 -15.19
CA GLY A 137 -1.73 2.79 -15.27
C GLY A 137 -2.40 2.13 -16.46
N TYR A 138 -2.05 0.85 -16.68
CA TYR A 138 -2.59 0.04 -17.77
C TYR A 138 -2.87 -1.36 -17.26
N ASN A 139 -4.05 -1.90 -17.56
CA ASN A 139 -4.42 -3.28 -17.20
C ASN A 139 -3.75 -4.30 -18.15
N GLN A 140 -3.97 -5.58 -17.91
CA GLN A 140 -3.37 -6.67 -18.70
C GLN A 140 -3.74 -6.59 -20.20
N GLU A 141 -4.91 -6.08 -20.54
CA GLU A 141 -5.38 -5.88 -21.92
C GLU A 141 -4.79 -4.64 -22.58
N GLY A 142 -4.01 -3.83 -21.84
CA GLY A 142 -3.44 -2.58 -22.32
C GLY A 142 -4.38 -1.37 -22.24
N SER A 143 -5.54 -1.52 -21.60
CA SER A 143 -6.48 -0.41 -21.39
C SER A 143 -5.94 0.56 -20.35
N GLN A 144 -5.89 1.84 -20.69
CA GLN A 144 -5.42 2.90 -19.81
C GLN A 144 -6.45 3.24 -18.74
N THR A 145 -5.94 3.47 -17.53
CA THR A 145 -6.71 4.09 -16.44
C THR A 145 -5.99 5.32 -15.92
N ILE A 146 -6.78 6.26 -15.40
CA ILE A 146 -6.28 7.48 -14.78
C ILE A 146 -6.99 7.67 -13.44
N ASP A 147 -6.22 7.75 -12.38
CA ASP A 147 -6.70 7.94 -11.02
C ASP A 147 -6.19 9.27 -10.47
N HIS A 148 -7.11 10.13 -10.04
CA HIS A 148 -6.78 11.41 -9.41
C HIS A 148 -6.91 11.29 -7.90
N TYR A 149 -5.85 11.60 -7.19
CA TYR A 149 -5.82 11.64 -5.74
C TYR A 149 -5.75 13.10 -5.26
N SER A 150 -6.57 13.44 -4.29
CA SER A 150 -6.45 14.68 -3.55
C SER A 150 -5.24 14.62 -2.63
N LEU A 151 -4.50 15.72 -2.49
CA LEU A 151 -3.39 15.83 -1.56
C LEU A 151 -3.79 16.59 -0.27
N LEU A 152 -5.08 16.90 -0.10
CA LEU A 152 -5.60 17.50 1.12
C LEU A 152 -5.45 16.55 2.30
N GLY A 153 -4.66 16.96 3.29
CA GLY A 153 -4.37 16.16 4.48
C GLY A 153 -3.13 15.28 4.37
N PHE A 154 -2.52 15.14 3.18
CA PHE A 154 -1.35 14.31 2.97
C PHE A 154 -0.22 14.57 3.96
N THR A 155 0.18 15.85 4.14
CA THR A 155 1.30 16.23 5.03
C THR A 155 1.07 15.79 6.47
N LYS A 156 -0.17 15.90 6.97
CA LYS A 156 -0.54 15.45 8.34
C LYS A 156 -0.54 13.93 8.44
N ALA A 157 -1.14 13.23 7.47
CA ALA A 157 -1.16 11.76 7.44
C ALA A 157 0.25 11.16 7.34
N TYR A 158 1.08 11.70 6.44
CA TYR A 158 2.50 11.33 6.31
C TYR A 158 3.27 11.52 7.63
N GLY A 159 3.09 12.67 8.28
CA GLY A 159 3.73 12.96 9.56
C GLY A 159 3.30 12.01 10.67
N ALA A 160 2.00 11.66 10.71
CA ALA A 160 1.45 10.69 11.66
C ALA A 160 2.02 9.28 11.41
N ALA A 161 2.06 8.82 10.15
CA ALA A 161 2.64 7.53 9.80
C ALA A 161 4.13 7.45 10.18
N LYS A 162 4.91 8.47 9.81
CA LYS A 162 6.33 8.55 10.17
C LYS A 162 6.53 8.48 11.69
N LYS A 163 5.76 9.25 12.48
CA LYS A 163 5.85 9.28 13.94
C LYS A 163 5.46 7.94 14.59
N SER A 164 4.53 7.20 13.99
CA SER A 164 4.10 5.89 14.52
C SER A 164 5.14 4.79 14.33
N CYS A 165 6.09 4.99 13.42
CA CYS A 165 7.20 4.06 13.10
C CYS A 165 8.58 4.63 13.46
N SER A 166 8.67 5.67 14.27
CA SER A 166 9.93 6.26 14.77
C SER A 166 10.20 5.89 16.22
#